data_c9641f76e8612977f87a71862ead139a
#
_entry.id   c9641f76e8612977f87a71862ead139a
#
_cell.length_a   1.000
_cell.length_b   1.000
_cell.length_c   1.000
_cell.angle_alpha   90.00
_cell.angle_beta   90.00
_cell.angle_gamma   90.00
#
_symmetry.space_group_name_H-M   'P 1'
#
loop_
_entity.id
_entity.type
_entity.pdbx_description
1 polymer ?
#
loop_
_entity_poly.entity_id
_entity_poly.type
_entity_poly.pdbx_seq_one_letter_code
_entity_poly.pdbx_strand_id
1 'polypeptide(L)'
;ATIDLSQRDYDAYYLGYSNNVLWPVFHYRLDLANFDVQFSEGYRRVNRLFARKLMPLLKPDDVIWVHDYHLIPLATELRAQGCRNRIGFFLHIPVPPPQIMAAIPEHEWLMRSLFAYDLVGFQAHTDVTHFVRYA
;
A
#
# COMPACT_ATOMS: atom_id res chain seq x y z
N ALA A 1 -5.96 -14.60 12.33
CA ALA A 1 -4.58 -15.04 12.04
C ALA A 1 -3.62 -13.88 12.26
N THR A 2 -2.41 -14.18 12.71
CA THR A 2 -1.32 -13.21 12.88
C THR A 2 -0.16 -13.57 11.96
N ILE A 3 0.64 -12.58 11.60
CA ILE A 3 1.85 -12.77 10.80
C ILE A 3 2.99 -12.15 11.58
N ASP A 4 3.95 -12.99 11.99
CA ASP A 4 5.15 -12.52 12.64
C ASP A 4 6.17 -12.07 11.59
N LEU A 5 6.71 -10.88 11.79
CA LEU A 5 7.76 -10.32 10.95
C LEU A 5 9.13 -10.50 11.61
N SER A 6 10.16 -10.75 10.80
CA SER A 6 11.53 -10.61 11.27
C SER A 6 11.82 -9.15 11.64
N GLN A 7 12.80 -8.92 12.52
CA GLN A 7 13.21 -7.54 12.86
C GLN A 7 13.59 -6.75 11.62
N ARG A 8 14.33 -7.35 10.69
CA ARG A 8 14.70 -6.73 9.41
C ARG A 8 13.47 -6.30 8.59
N ASP A 9 12.43 -7.16 8.53
CA ASP A 9 11.22 -6.85 7.78
C ASP A 9 10.39 -5.78 8.47
N TYR A 10 10.29 -5.83 9.79
CA TYR A 10 9.63 -4.79 10.57
C TYR A 10 10.30 -3.42 10.37
N ASP A 11 11.63 -3.37 10.47
CA ASP A 11 12.39 -2.13 10.31
C ASP A 11 12.23 -1.54 8.89
N ALA A 12 12.34 -2.36 7.85
CA ALA A 12 12.25 -1.88 6.47
C ALA A 12 10.80 -1.55 6.05
N TYR A 13 9.85 -2.38 6.43
CA TYR A 13 8.43 -2.24 6.05
C TYR A 13 7.71 -1.18 6.87
N TYR A 14 7.71 -1.35 8.20
CA TYR A 14 6.89 -0.52 9.09
C TYR A 14 7.59 0.79 9.43
N LEU A 15 8.79 0.73 10.04
CA LEU A 15 9.53 1.94 10.39
C LEU A 15 10.06 2.66 9.16
N GLY A 16 10.58 1.91 8.18
CA GLY A 16 11.16 2.46 6.95
C GLY A 16 10.09 2.99 5.99
N TYR A 17 9.62 2.14 5.09
CA TYR A 17 8.78 2.62 3.99
C TYR A 17 7.45 3.21 4.43
N SER A 18 6.75 2.56 5.36
CA SER A 18 5.46 3.06 5.82
C SER A 18 5.59 4.40 6.55
N ASN A 19 6.46 4.48 7.56
CA ASN A 19 6.51 5.64 8.45
C ASN A 19 7.53 6.71 8.06
N ASN A 20 8.60 6.36 7.33
CA ASN A 20 9.61 7.32 6.88
C ASN A 20 9.47 7.73 5.41
N VAL A 21 8.62 7.07 4.61
CA VAL A 21 8.35 7.44 3.22
C VAL A 21 6.89 7.81 3.03
N LEU A 22 5.98 6.84 3.15
CA LEU A 22 4.57 7.05 2.80
C LEU A 22 3.89 8.06 3.72
N TRP A 23 3.99 7.88 5.03
CA TRP A 23 3.30 8.75 5.97
C TRP A 23 3.71 10.21 5.81
N PRO A 24 5.02 10.58 5.79
CA PRO A 24 5.43 11.98 5.60
C PRO A 24 4.98 12.55 4.25
N VAL A 25 5.20 11.83 3.15
CA VAL A 25 4.85 12.32 1.82
C VAL A 25 3.34 12.54 1.69
N PHE A 26 2.53 11.61 2.19
CA PHE A 26 1.07 11.71 2.14
C PHE A 26 0.55 12.88 3.02
N HIS A 27 1.29 13.26 4.06
CA HIS A 27 0.99 14.42 4.90
C HIS A 27 1.71 15.71 4.47
N TYR A 28 2.25 15.77 3.25
CA TYR A 28 2.92 16.95 2.67
C TYR A 28 4.21 17.34 3.40
N ARG A 29 4.83 16.41 4.13
CA ARG A 29 6.04 16.63 4.94
C ARG A 29 7.25 15.96 4.28
N LEU A 30 7.60 16.43 3.07
CA LEU A 30 8.79 15.95 2.33
C LEU A 30 10.09 16.14 3.13
N ASP A 31 10.13 17.14 4.00
CA ASP A 31 11.24 17.42 4.90
C ASP A 31 11.54 16.27 5.89
N LEU A 32 10.55 15.42 6.17
CA LEU A 32 10.68 14.27 7.06
C LEU A 32 10.87 12.95 6.30
N ALA A 33 10.77 12.95 4.97
CA ALA A 33 10.87 11.74 4.18
C ALA A 33 12.33 11.28 4.05
N ASN A 34 12.53 9.96 4.19
CA ASN A 34 13.83 9.33 4.00
C ASN A 34 13.69 8.19 2.97
N PHE A 35 14.21 8.42 1.77
CA PHE A 35 14.11 7.48 0.66
C PHE A 35 15.33 6.54 0.66
N ASP A 36 15.10 5.29 1.10
CA ASP A 36 16.08 4.22 1.06
C ASP A 36 15.51 3.06 0.24
N VAL A 37 16.29 2.55 -0.72
CA VAL A 37 15.88 1.42 -1.57
C VAL A 37 15.56 0.17 -0.74
N GLN A 38 16.25 -0.03 0.37
CA GLN A 38 15.98 -1.17 1.28
C GLN A 38 14.58 -1.10 1.90
N PHE A 39 14.05 0.12 2.10
CA PHE A 39 12.70 0.30 2.62
C PHE A 39 11.66 -0.16 1.61
N SER A 40 11.78 0.23 0.35
CA SER A 40 10.85 -0.20 -0.69
C SER A 40 10.90 -1.70 -0.96
N GLU A 41 12.09 -2.29 -0.95
CA GLU A 41 12.26 -3.74 -1.07
C GLU A 41 11.62 -4.50 0.09
N GLY A 42 11.80 -4.02 1.32
CA GLY A 42 11.16 -4.57 2.52
C GLY A 42 9.63 -4.48 2.45
N TYR A 43 9.12 -3.34 2.03
CA TYR A 43 7.68 -3.10 1.86
C TYR A 43 7.06 -4.07 0.83
N ARG A 44 7.71 -4.27 -0.33
CA ARG A 44 7.28 -5.25 -1.34
C ARG A 44 7.32 -6.68 -0.79
N ARG A 45 8.41 -7.04 -0.12
CA ARG A 45 8.61 -8.39 0.44
C ARG A 45 7.55 -8.74 1.49
N VAL A 46 7.24 -7.81 2.38
CA VAL A 46 6.23 -8.01 3.43
C VAL A 46 4.82 -8.11 2.84
N ASN A 47 4.44 -7.25 1.90
CA ASN A 47 3.15 -7.36 1.23
C ASN A 47 2.98 -8.70 0.50
N ARG A 48 4.06 -9.20 -0.14
CA ARG A 48 4.07 -10.54 -0.73
C ARG A 48 3.93 -11.65 0.33
N LEU A 49 4.55 -11.48 1.49
CA LEU A 49 4.39 -12.41 2.61
C LEU A 49 2.94 -12.44 3.10
N PHE A 50 2.30 -11.28 3.27
CA PHE A 50 0.89 -11.18 3.64
C PHE A 50 0.00 -11.92 2.63
N ALA A 51 0.19 -11.69 1.34
CA ALA A 51 -0.57 -12.38 0.30
C ALA A 51 -0.42 -13.91 0.39
N ARG A 52 0.83 -14.43 0.50
CA ARG A 52 1.08 -15.88 0.64
C ARG A 52 0.43 -16.48 1.88
N LYS A 53 0.37 -15.75 2.98
CA LYS A 53 -0.23 -16.24 4.23
C LYS A 53 -1.75 -16.16 4.19
N LEU A 54 -2.30 -15.19 3.49
CA LEU A 54 -3.75 -14.99 3.38
C LEU A 54 -4.39 -15.98 2.40
N MET A 55 -3.76 -16.24 1.24
CA MET A 55 -4.32 -17.08 0.18
C MET A 55 -4.92 -18.42 0.65
N PRO A 56 -4.21 -19.25 1.46
CA PRO A 56 -4.76 -20.55 1.89
C PRO A 56 -5.93 -20.45 2.87
N LEU A 57 -6.20 -19.26 3.41
CA LEU A 57 -7.29 -19.02 4.37
C LEU A 57 -8.58 -18.58 3.68
N LEU A 58 -8.48 -18.13 2.43
CA LEU A 58 -9.61 -17.56 1.69
C LEU A 58 -10.56 -18.65 1.19
N LYS A 59 -11.86 -18.37 1.33
CA LYS A 59 -12.95 -19.12 0.70
C LYS A 59 -13.41 -18.38 -0.57
N PRO A 60 -14.03 -19.08 -1.54
CA PRO A 60 -14.43 -18.44 -2.81
C PRO A 60 -15.32 -17.22 -2.67
N ASP A 61 -16.20 -17.19 -1.66
CA ASP A 61 -17.18 -16.12 -1.44
C ASP A 61 -16.72 -15.05 -0.44
N ASP A 62 -15.50 -15.16 0.10
CA ASP A 62 -14.97 -14.15 1.00
C ASP A 62 -14.74 -12.82 0.27
N VAL A 63 -15.04 -11.73 0.95
CA VAL A 63 -14.65 -10.37 0.54
C VAL A 63 -13.47 -9.92 1.37
N ILE A 64 -12.43 -9.46 0.71
CA ILE A 64 -11.23 -8.97 1.38
C ILE A 64 -11.34 -7.45 1.51
N TRP A 65 -11.23 -6.93 2.74
CA TRP A 65 -11.25 -5.50 3.00
C TRP A 65 -9.90 -5.06 3.58
N VAL A 66 -9.12 -4.34 2.76
CA VAL A 66 -7.76 -3.93 3.08
C VAL A 66 -7.76 -2.49 3.58
N HIS A 67 -7.00 -2.24 4.62
CA HIS A 67 -6.90 -0.91 5.23
C HIS A 67 -5.50 -0.36 5.20
N ASP A 68 -5.43 0.90 4.78
CA ASP A 68 -4.35 1.83 5.02
C ASP A 68 -3.05 1.60 4.24
N TYR A 69 -2.19 2.60 4.30
CA TYR A 69 -0.99 2.77 3.47
C TYR A 69 0.08 1.67 3.62
N HIS A 70 -0.02 0.85 4.67
CA HIS A 70 0.89 -0.28 4.87
C HIS A 70 0.70 -1.39 3.82
N LEU A 71 -0.49 -1.50 3.23
CA LEU A 71 -0.91 -2.63 2.42
C LEU A 71 -1.37 -2.24 1.00
N ILE A 72 -0.96 -1.07 0.50
CA ILE A 72 -1.38 -0.60 -0.84
C ILE A 72 -1.16 -1.66 -1.93
N PRO A 73 -0.01 -2.37 -2.02
CA PRO A 73 0.20 -3.34 -3.09
C PRO A 73 -0.34 -4.75 -2.80
N LEU A 74 -1.05 -4.96 -1.68
CA LEU A 74 -1.50 -6.30 -1.28
C LEU A 74 -2.40 -6.95 -2.34
N ALA A 75 -3.33 -6.20 -2.95
CA ALA A 75 -4.19 -6.76 -3.99
C ALA A 75 -3.39 -7.23 -5.22
N THR A 76 -2.37 -6.47 -5.63
CA THR A 76 -1.48 -6.88 -6.73
C THR A 76 -0.81 -8.22 -6.42
N GLU A 77 -0.31 -8.40 -5.21
CA GLU A 77 0.33 -9.65 -4.78
C GLU A 77 -0.68 -10.81 -4.67
N LEU A 78 -1.91 -10.54 -4.22
CA LEU A 78 -2.98 -11.53 -4.19
C LEU A 78 -3.40 -11.95 -5.62
N ARG A 79 -3.60 -11.00 -6.54
CA ARG A 79 -3.93 -11.28 -7.94
C ARG A 79 -2.85 -12.10 -8.63
N ALA A 80 -1.58 -11.78 -8.38
CA ALA A 80 -0.44 -12.56 -8.89
C ALA A 80 -0.43 -14.02 -8.43
N GLN A 81 -1.04 -14.32 -7.27
CA GLN A 81 -1.21 -15.68 -6.74
C GLN A 81 -2.53 -16.33 -7.14
N GLY A 82 -3.31 -15.71 -8.02
CA GLY A 82 -4.56 -16.25 -8.54
C GLY A 82 -5.80 -15.95 -7.71
N CYS A 83 -5.75 -15.00 -6.78
CA CYS A 83 -6.92 -14.57 -6.01
C CYS A 83 -7.98 -13.95 -6.93
N ARG A 84 -9.21 -14.49 -6.88
CA ARG A 84 -10.37 -14.00 -7.64
C ARG A 84 -11.44 -13.35 -6.74
N ASN A 85 -11.24 -13.34 -5.44
CA ASN A 85 -12.13 -12.71 -4.48
C ASN A 85 -12.30 -11.22 -4.77
N ARG A 86 -13.41 -10.64 -4.35
CA ARG A 86 -13.56 -9.19 -4.35
C ARG A 86 -12.67 -8.57 -3.30
N ILE A 87 -11.92 -7.53 -3.68
CA ILE A 87 -10.97 -6.86 -2.80
C ILE A 87 -11.28 -5.37 -2.78
N GLY A 88 -11.65 -4.85 -1.62
CA GLY A 88 -11.77 -3.41 -1.38
C GLY A 88 -10.56 -2.88 -0.61
N PHE A 89 -10.30 -1.58 -0.76
CA PHE A 89 -9.24 -0.86 -0.07
C PHE A 89 -9.78 0.46 0.48
N PHE A 90 -9.35 0.83 1.67
CA PHE A 90 -9.63 2.14 2.23
C PHE A 90 -8.36 2.80 2.77
N LEU A 91 -8.05 3.99 2.29
CA LEU A 91 -6.92 4.79 2.75
C LEU A 91 -7.37 5.76 3.84
N HIS A 92 -6.74 5.66 5.02
CA HIS A 92 -7.07 6.47 6.19
C HIS A 92 -6.21 7.74 6.35
N ILE A 93 -5.25 7.96 5.45
CA ILE A 93 -4.42 9.17 5.40
C ILE A 93 -4.73 9.96 4.13
N PRO A 94 -4.37 11.25 4.05
CA PRO A 94 -4.60 12.07 2.86
C PRO A 94 -3.91 11.51 1.61
N VAL A 95 -4.42 11.86 0.43
CA VAL A 95 -3.72 11.67 -0.84
C VAL A 95 -3.12 13.00 -1.26
N PRO A 96 -1.79 13.12 -1.38
CA PRO A 96 -1.18 14.36 -1.82
C PRO A 96 -1.43 14.61 -3.31
N PRO A 97 -1.31 15.87 -3.78
CA PRO A 97 -1.39 16.16 -5.21
C PRO A 97 -0.25 15.46 -5.98
N PRO A 98 -0.44 15.24 -7.29
CA PRO A 98 0.52 14.49 -8.13
C PRO A 98 1.97 14.95 -8.02
N GLN A 99 2.20 16.26 -7.87
CA GLN A 99 3.55 16.83 -7.78
C GLN A 99 4.29 16.40 -6.49
N ILE A 100 3.56 16.22 -5.40
CA ILE A 100 4.13 15.73 -4.14
C ILE A 100 4.27 14.22 -4.17
N MET A 101 3.28 13.50 -4.72
CA MET A 101 3.34 12.05 -4.89
C MET A 101 4.57 11.63 -5.71
N ALA A 102 4.90 12.39 -6.76
CA ALA A 102 6.05 12.13 -7.63
C ALA A 102 7.42 12.25 -6.92
N ALA A 103 7.47 12.73 -5.67
CA ALA A 103 8.69 12.69 -4.87
C ALA A 103 9.08 11.27 -4.42
N ILE A 104 8.13 10.33 -4.37
CA ILE A 104 8.43 8.93 -4.07
C ILE A 104 9.04 8.29 -5.32
N PRO A 105 10.27 7.73 -5.25
CA PRO A 105 10.93 7.17 -6.44
C PRO A 105 10.11 6.11 -7.19
N GLU A 106 9.35 5.28 -6.47
CA GLU A 106 8.52 4.23 -7.05
C GLU A 106 7.03 4.59 -7.08
N HIS A 107 6.69 5.88 -7.13
CA HIS A 107 5.30 6.34 -7.06
C HIS A 107 4.38 5.70 -8.12
N GLU A 108 4.87 5.50 -9.34
CA GLU A 108 4.07 4.87 -10.41
C GLU A 108 3.69 3.42 -10.06
N TRP A 109 4.65 2.64 -9.58
CA TRP A 109 4.37 1.27 -9.14
C TRP A 109 3.38 1.24 -7.99
N LEU A 110 3.60 2.11 -6.99
CA LEU A 110 2.74 2.20 -5.81
C LEU A 110 1.30 2.53 -6.19
N MET A 111 1.12 3.58 -6.99
CA MET A 111 -0.21 4.04 -7.37
C MET A 111 -0.93 3.08 -8.32
N ARG A 112 -0.19 2.44 -9.25
CA ARG A 112 -0.74 1.39 -10.11
C ARG A 112 -1.25 0.19 -9.32
N SER A 113 -0.68 -0.08 -8.16
CA SER A 113 -1.14 -1.17 -7.29
C SER A 113 -2.60 -1.01 -6.85
N LEU A 114 -3.10 0.23 -6.76
CA LEU A 114 -4.49 0.50 -6.40
C LEU A 114 -5.51 0.02 -7.46
N PHE A 115 -5.10 -0.14 -8.72
CA PHE A 115 -5.98 -0.66 -9.77
C PHE A 115 -6.20 -2.18 -9.71
N ALA A 116 -5.52 -2.89 -8.81
CA ALA A 116 -5.78 -4.31 -8.56
C ALA A 116 -6.97 -4.54 -7.61
N TYR A 117 -7.45 -3.50 -6.95
CA TYR A 117 -8.65 -3.51 -6.11
C TYR A 117 -9.92 -3.32 -6.94
N ASP A 118 -11.03 -3.93 -6.49
CA ASP A 118 -12.35 -3.73 -7.11
C ASP A 118 -13.01 -2.42 -6.64
N LEU A 119 -12.63 -1.94 -5.46
CA LEU A 119 -13.11 -0.69 -4.88
C LEU A 119 -11.98 -0.02 -4.09
N VAL A 120 -11.78 1.27 -4.29
CA VAL A 120 -10.84 2.10 -3.52
C VAL A 120 -11.61 3.25 -2.88
N GLY A 121 -11.53 3.34 -1.55
CA GLY A 121 -12.15 4.39 -0.76
C GLY A 121 -11.13 5.35 -0.15
N PHE A 122 -11.53 6.61 -0.02
CA PHE A 122 -10.74 7.69 0.57
C PHE A 122 -11.57 8.44 1.62
N GLN A 123 -10.92 9.20 2.51
CA GLN A 123 -11.60 9.94 3.57
C GLN A 123 -12.31 11.20 3.07
N ALA A 124 -11.72 11.90 2.11
CA ALA A 124 -12.22 13.19 1.66
C ALA A 124 -12.34 13.25 0.14
N HIS A 125 -13.24 14.12 -0.34
CA HIS A 125 -13.43 14.36 -1.77
C HIS A 125 -12.15 14.91 -2.45
N THR A 126 -11.36 15.68 -1.72
CA THR A 126 -10.07 16.18 -2.19
C THR A 126 -9.09 15.03 -2.49
N ASP A 127 -9.09 13.98 -1.67
CA ASP A 127 -8.24 12.81 -1.88
C ASP A 127 -8.61 12.09 -3.17
N VAL A 128 -9.89 11.90 -3.43
CA VAL A 128 -10.41 11.36 -4.70
C VAL A 128 -9.94 12.22 -5.88
N THR A 129 -10.04 13.55 -5.75
CA THR A 129 -9.61 14.47 -6.80
C THR A 129 -8.11 14.35 -7.10
N HIS A 130 -7.28 14.26 -6.06
CA HIS A 130 -5.83 14.10 -6.22
C HIS A 130 -5.50 12.75 -6.86
N PHE A 131 -6.16 11.68 -6.42
CA PHE A 131 -5.99 10.35 -6.99
C PHE A 131 -6.34 10.32 -8.48
N VAL A 132 -7.52 10.83 -8.85
CA VAL A 132 -7.99 10.88 -10.26
C VAL A 132 -7.07 11.72 -11.16
N ARG A 133 -6.51 12.82 -10.62
CA ARG A 133 -5.55 13.64 -11.37
C ARG A 133 -4.19 12.98 -11.55
N TYR A 134 -3.85 12.08 -10.67
CA TYR A 134 -2.60 11.31 -10.76
C TYR A 134 -2.75 10.14 -11.75
N ALA A 135 -3.90 9.45 -11.76
CA ALA A 135 -4.19 8.28 -12.58
C ALA A 135 -4.28 8.58 -14.08
#